data_d3ed2f2dc2ec7a50e213260ecd66cd9c
#
_entry.id   d3ed2f2dc2ec7a50e213260ecd66cd9c
#
_cell.length_a   1.000
_cell.length_b   1.000
_cell.length_c   1.000
_cell.angle_alpha   90.00
_cell.angle_beta   90.00
_cell.angle_gamma   90.00
#
_symmetry.space_group_name_H-M   'P 1'
#
loop_
_entity.id
_entity.type
_entity.pdbx_description
1 polymer ?
#
loop_
_entity_poly.entity_id
_entity_poly.type
_entity_poly.pdbx_seq_one_letter_code
_entity_poly.pdbx_strand_id
1 'polypeptide(L)'
;MDFVTVCGLEVHTELATKTKIFCNCSTEFGGEPNTHVCEICSGMPGTLPVVNKKVVEFAVRTGLALNCEITQYNKFDRKNYFYPDLPKAYQISQLYLPICR
;
A
#
# COMPACT_ATOMS: atom_id res chain seq x y z
N MET A 1 -19.47 37.10 1.51
CA MET A 1 -18.94 35.77 1.91
C MET A 1 -17.60 35.58 1.23
N ASP A 2 -16.56 35.36 2.02
CA ASP A 2 -15.21 35.15 1.50
C ASP A 2 -14.94 33.65 1.36
N PHE A 3 -14.43 33.25 0.21
CA PHE A 3 -14.04 31.87 -0.05
C PHE A 3 -12.53 31.71 0.08
N VAL A 4 -12.12 30.63 0.74
CA VAL A 4 -10.72 30.24 0.84
C VAL A 4 -10.51 28.99 -0.03
N THR A 5 -9.55 29.07 -0.94
CA THR A 5 -9.17 27.93 -1.76
C THR A 5 -8.43 26.91 -0.92
N VAL A 6 -8.90 25.66 -0.94
CA VAL A 6 -8.24 24.51 -0.29
C VAL A 6 -7.88 23.50 -1.36
N CYS A 7 -6.61 23.14 -1.44
CA CYS A 7 -6.11 22.16 -2.40
C CYS A 7 -5.54 20.95 -1.66
N GLY A 8 -5.89 19.75 -2.13
CA GLY A 8 -5.29 18.49 -1.69
C GLY A 8 -4.60 17.80 -2.86
N LEU A 9 -3.50 17.11 -2.58
CA LEU A 9 -2.80 16.29 -3.56
C LEU A 9 -2.80 14.84 -3.11
N GLU A 10 -3.01 13.93 -4.05
CA GLU A 10 -2.85 12.50 -3.88
C GLU A 10 -1.84 12.01 -4.91
N VAL A 11 -0.80 11.34 -4.43
CA VAL A 11 0.31 10.87 -5.27
C VAL A 11 0.46 9.37 -5.16
N HIS A 12 0.52 8.69 -6.28
CA HIS A 12 0.77 7.25 -6.37
C HIS A 12 2.19 7.01 -6.85
N THR A 13 2.88 6.07 -6.20
CA THR A 13 4.26 5.71 -6.53
C THR A 13 4.40 4.19 -6.56
N GLU A 14 5.01 3.67 -7.61
CA GLU A 14 5.43 2.28 -7.68
C GLU A 14 6.85 2.14 -7.12
N LEU A 15 6.99 1.33 -6.08
CA LEU A 15 8.29 1.14 -5.42
C LEU A 15 9.13 0.09 -6.15
N ALA A 16 10.42 0.37 -6.34
CA ALA A 16 11.39 -0.52 -6.99
C ALA A 16 11.82 -1.67 -6.04
N THR A 17 10.87 -2.50 -5.65
CA THR A 17 11.11 -3.70 -4.84
C THR A 17 11.04 -4.96 -5.68
N LYS A 18 11.70 -6.04 -5.24
CA LYS A 18 11.69 -7.33 -5.94
C LYS A 18 10.39 -8.11 -5.74
N THR A 19 9.70 -7.85 -4.63
CA THR A 19 8.44 -8.49 -4.28
C THR A 19 7.38 -7.45 -3.94
N LYS A 20 6.11 -7.86 -4.03
CA LYS A 20 4.96 -7.04 -3.67
C LYS A 20 5.03 -6.62 -2.20
N ILE A 21 4.19 -5.63 -1.82
CA ILE A 21 4.19 -5.04 -0.47
C ILE A 21 3.82 -6.08 0.60
N PHE A 22 2.84 -6.93 0.33
CA PHE A 22 2.21 -7.79 1.34
C PHE A 22 2.33 -9.29 1.06
N CYS A 23 3.14 -9.69 0.08
CA CYS A 23 3.43 -11.08 -0.21
C CYS A 23 4.78 -11.23 -0.93
N ASN A 24 5.19 -12.47 -1.18
CA ASN A 24 6.48 -12.79 -1.82
C ASN A 24 6.42 -12.87 -3.36
N CYS A 25 5.28 -12.57 -3.98
CA CYS A 25 5.19 -12.59 -5.42
C CYS A 25 6.07 -11.53 -6.07
N SER A 26 6.64 -11.88 -7.23
CA SER A 26 7.48 -11.00 -8.02
C SER A 26 6.74 -9.73 -8.45
N THR A 27 7.48 -8.63 -8.55
CA THR A 27 7.03 -7.36 -9.16
C THR A 27 7.57 -7.20 -10.57
N GLU A 28 8.21 -8.22 -11.12
CA GLU A 28 8.78 -8.18 -12.47
C GLU A 28 7.71 -7.93 -13.52
N PHE A 29 7.97 -6.98 -14.43
CA PHE A 29 7.06 -6.66 -15.50
C PHE A 29 7.16 -7.69 -16.65
N GLY A 30 6.03 -7.95 -17.31
CA GLY A 30 6.00 -8.80 -18.51
C GLY A 30 5.93 -10.31 -18.26
N GLY A 31 5.63 -10.75 -17.05
CA GLY A 31 5.34 -12.14 -16.75
C GLY A 31 4.04 -12.63 -17.42
N GLU A 32 3.93 -13.94 -17.59
CA GLU A 32 2.70 -14.56 -18.10
C GLU A 32 1.50 -14.22 -17.19
N PRO A 33 0.29 -14.08 -17.74
CA PRO A 33 -0.90 -13.78 -16.96
C PRO A 33 -1.10 -14.74 -15.79
N ASN A 34 -1.47 -14.21 -14.63
CA ASN A 34 -1.76 -14.96 -13.40
C ASN A 34 -0.63 -15.82 -12.83
N THR A 35 0.63 -15.53 -13.19
CA THR A 35 1.80 -16.24 -12.64
C THR A 35 2.40 -15.55 -11.41
N HIS A 36 2.22 -14.23 -11.26
CA HIS A 36 2.69 -13.45 -10.12
C HIS A 36 1.57 -13.26 -9.07
N VAL A 37 0.90 -14.34 -8.72
CA VAL A 37 -0.20 -14.38 -7.74
C VAL A 37 -0.01 -15.52 -6.76
N CYS A 38 -0.48 -15.28 -5.52
CA CYS A 38 -0.55 -16.31 -4.47
C CYS A 38 -1.86 -16.12 -3.69
N GLU A 39 -2.11 -17.01 -2.77
CA GLU A 39 -3.28 -16.98 -1.90
C GLU A 39 -3.43 -15.67 -1.11
N ILE A 40 -2.30 -15.03 -0.75
CA ILE A 40 -2.32 -13.77 0.00
C ILE A 40 -2.80 -12.61 -0.87
N CYS A 41 -2.15 -12.38 -2.02
CA CYS A 41 -2.55 -11.26 -2.89
C CYS A 41 -3.87 -11.49 -3.61
N SER A 42 -4.32 -12.73 -3.72
CA SER A 42 -5.67 -13.08 -4.18
C SER A 42 -6.75 -12.88 -3.11
N GLY A 43 -6.35 -12.73 -1.84
CA GLY A 43 -7.27 -12.54 -0.73
C GLY A 43 -8.08 -13.76 -0.36
N MET A 44 -7.49 -14.95 -0.46
CA MET A 44 -8.18 -16.20 -0.07
C MET A 44 -8.48 -16.25 1.42
N PRO A 45 -9.56 -16.93 1.82
CA PRO A 45 -9.93 -17.08 3.23
C PRO A 45 -8.79 -17.68 4.07
N GLY A 46 -8.56 -17.11 5.26
CA GLY A 46 -7.54 -17.59 6.19
C GLY A 46 -6.13 -17.09 5.95
N THR A 47 -5.89 -16.33 4.88
CA THR A 47 -4.56 -15.77 4.58
C THR A 47 -4.34 -14.44 5.30
N LEU A 48 -3.09 -14.20 5.71
CA LEU A 48 -2.66 -12.94 6.31
C LEU A 48 -1.51 -12.33 5.49
N PRO A 49 -1.54 -11.00 5.29
CA PRO A 49 -0.45 -10.31 4.60
C PRO A 49 0.84 -10.32 5.41
N VAL A 50 1.98 -10.30 4.69
CA VAL A 50 3.32 -10.14 5.27
C VAL A 50 3.95 -8.91 4.68
N VAL A 51 4.40 -7.98 5.54
CA VAL A 51 4.95 -6.70 5.10
C VAL A 51 6.37 -6.86 4.58
N ASN A 52 6.63 -6.35 3.39
CA ASN A 52 7.96 -6.26 2.82
C ASN A 52 8.75 -5.15 3.55
N LYS A 53 9.83 -5.55 4.24
CA LYS A 53 10.71 -4.62 4.98
C LYS A 53 11.26 -3.49 4.10
N LYS A 54 11.59 -3.78 2.84
CA LYS A 54 12.14 -2.79 1.91
C LYS A 54 11.14 -1.69 1.57
N VAL A 55 9.86 -2.03 1.52
CA VAL A 55 8.78 -1.05 1.33
C VAL A 55 8.71 -0.07 2.50
N VAL A 56 8.84 -0.56 3.72
CA VAL A 56 8.86 0.28 4.93
C VAL A 56 10.07 1.21 4.90
N GLU A 57 11.24 0.70 4.54
CA GLU A 57 12.45 1.52 4.38
C GLU A 57 12.25 2.65 3.36
N PHE A 58 11.70 2.33 2.19
CA PHE A 58 11.43 3.33 1.15
C PHE A 58 10.38 4.36 1.59
N ALA A 59 9.33 3.92 2.28
CA ALA A 59 8.32 4.82 2.81
C ALA A 59 8.89 5.81 3.83
N VAL A 60 9.73 5.34 4.75
CA VAL A 60 10.42 6.20 5.72
C VAL A 60 11.34 7.19 5.03
N ARG A 61 12.12 6.75 4.05
CA ARG A 61 13.00 7.65 3.26
C ARG A 61 12.19 8.73 2.54
N THR A 62 11.06 8.36 1.95
CA THR A 62 10.17 9.31 1.28
C THR A 62 9.60 10.31 2.28
N GLY A 63 9.13 9.85 3.43
CA GLY A 63 8.65 10.73 4.49
C GLY A 63 9.70 11.74 4.95
N LEU A 64 10.93 11.30 5.16
CA LEU A 64 12.04 12.20 5.52
C LEU A 64 12.35 13.19 4.41
N ALA A 65 12.34 12.77 3.15
CA ALA A 65 12.58 13.65 2.00
C ALA A 65 11.51 14.74 1.86
N LEU A 66 10.28 14.44 2.28
CA LEU A 66 9.16 15.39 2.31
C LEU A 66 9.06 16.19 3.61
N ASN A 67 10.05 16.06 4.48
CA ASN A 67 10.10 16.73 5.79
C ASN A 67 8.92 16.35 6.71
N CYS A 68 8.46 15.11 6.62
CA CYS A 68 7.42 14.56 7.49
C CYS A 68 8.00 14.09 8.83
N GLU A 69 7.16 14.10 9.85
CA GLU A 69 7.43 13.42 11.11
C GLU A 69 7.15 11.94 10.97
N ILE A 70 8.14 11.07 11.28
CA ILE A 70 7.99 9.62 11.22
C ILE A 70 7.30 9.11 12.48
N THR A 71 6.21 8.39 12.28
CA THR A 71 5.41 7.81 13.37
C THR A 71 6.00 6.47 13.81
N GLN A 72 6.50 6.40 15.04
CA GLN A 72 7.08 5.16 15.59
C GLN A 72 6.05 4.06 15.80
N TYR A 73 4.83 4.43 16.16
CA TYR A 73 3.71 3.52 16.30
C TYR A 73 2.70 3.75 15.17
N ASN A 74 2.66 2.84 14.23
CA ASN A 74 1.75 2.90 13.10
C ASN A 74 1.17 1.51 12.79
N LYS A 75 0.08 1.47 12.04
CA LYS A 75 -0.58 0.22 11.69
C LYS A 75 -1.20 0.28 10.32
N PHE A 76 -1.46 -0.90 9.75
CA PHE A 76 -2.28 -1.04 8.57
C PHE A 76 -3.75 -1.19 8.93
N ASP A 77 -4.59 -0.62 8.08
CA ASP A 77 -6.04 -0.72 8.14
C ASP A 77 -6.54 -1.40 6.87
N ARG A 78 -7.72 -2.00 6.94
CA ARG A 78 -8.38 -2.58 5.78
C ARG A 78 -9.45 -1.62 5.31
N LYS A 79 -9.31 -1.13 4.08
CA LYS A 79 -10.32 -0.35 3.37
C LYS A 79 -11.14 -1.29 2.50
N ASN A 80 -12.38 -1.54 2.89
CA ASN A 80 -13.27 -2.44 2.16
C ASN A 80 -14.06 -1.65 1.11
N TYR A 81 -14.13 -2.20 -0.10
CA TYR A 81 -14.98 -1.70 -1.18
C TYR A 81 -15.34 -2.86 -2.10
N PHE A 82 -16.54 -2.79 -2.68
CA PHE A 82 -17.11 -3.92 -3.41
C PHE A 82 -17.44 -3.54 -4.84
N TYR A 83 -16.75 -4.21 -5.78
CA TYR A 83 -17.02 -4.12 -7.21
C TYR A 83 -17.01 -5.52 -7.82
N PRO A 84 -17.79 -5.77 -8.89
CA PRO A 84 -17.90 -7.10 -9.51
C PRO A 84 -16.58 -7.67 -10.03
N ASP A 85 -15.63 -6.80 -10.40
CA ASP A 85 -14.32 -7.13 -10.95
C ASP A 85 -13.19 -7.14 -9.93
N LEU A 86 -13.52 -7.01 -8.63
CA LEU A 86 -12.54 -7.02 -7.55
C LEU A 86 -12.70 -8.24 -6.65
N PRO A 87 -11.98 -9.33 -6.91
CA PRO A 87 -12.14 -10.57 -6.17
C PRO A 87 -11.81 -10.44 -4.67
N LYS A 88 -10.83 -9.61 -4.34
CA LYS A 88 -10.39 -9.40 -2.97
C LYS A 88 -11.33 -8.50 -2.15
N ALA A 89 -11.97 -7.52 -2.79
CA ALA A 89 -12.91 -6.57 -2.21
C ALA A 89 -12.36 -5.71 -1.05
N TYR A 90 -11.05 -5.65 -0.86
CA TYR A 90 -10.40 -4.74 0.11
C TYR A 90 -9.01 -4.32 -0.34
N GLN A 91 -8.56 -3.20 0.20
CA GLN A 91 -7.21 -2.68 0.06
C GLN A 91 -6.59 -2.52 1.45
N ILE A 92 -5.33 -2.92 1.60
CA ILE A 92 -4.56 -2.65 2.81
C ILE A 92 -4.01 -1.23 2.69
N SER A 93 -4.28 -0.42 3.68
CA SER A 93 -3.90 1.00 3.71
C SER A 93 -3.49 1.43 5.11
N GLN A 94 -3.19 2.71 5.29
CA GLN A 94 -3.00 3.33 6.61
C GLN A 94 -3.90 4.56 6.68
N LEU A 95 -4.94 4.52 7.51
CA LEU A 95 -5.89 5.61 7.66
C LEU A 95 -5.69 6.38 8.97
N TYR A 96 -5.65 5.66 10.08
CA TYR A 96 -5.64 6.27 11.41
C TYR A 96 -4.25 6.54 11.95
N LEU A 97 -3.32 5.61 11.73
CA LEU A 97 -1.94 5.68 12.22
C LEU A 97 -0.98 5.47 11.04
N PRO A 98 -0.79 6.48 10.18
CA PRO A 98 0.10 6.39 9.02
C PRO A 98 1.57 6.36 9.47
N ILE A 99 2.44 5.94 8.54
CA ILE A 99 3.89 5.86 8.78
C ILE A 99 4.53 7.22 8.99
N CYS A 100 3.94 8.28 8.47
CA CYS A 100 4.42 9.65 8.65
C CYS A 100 3.29 10.68 8.45
N ARG A 101 3.53 11.88 8.93
CA ARG A 101 2.65 13.05 8.80
C ARG A 101 3.42 14.32 8.52
#